data_d01ee8b3dd51779826c17a593ed03731
#
_entry.id   d01ee8b3dd51779826c17a593ed03731
#
_cell.length_a   1.000
_cell.length_b   1.000
_cell.length_c   1.000
_cell.angle_alpha   90.00
_cell.angle_beta   90.00
_cell.angle_gamma   90.00
#
_symmetry.space_group_name_H-M   'P 1'
#
loop_
_entity.id
_entity.type
_entity.pdbx_description
1 polymer ?
#
loop_
_entity_poly.entity_id
_entity_poly.type
_entity_poly.pdbx_seq_one_letter_code
_entity_poly.pdbx_strand_id
1 'polypeptide(L)'
;MKSMLTLTLNRPLTLPLALATALALAACATPPAERPPLKLTILHTNDHHGRFWTNAEGEYGMAARKTLIDRVRAEVQAAGGHTLLLDGGDVNTGVPESDLQDAEPDFKGMSLLGYDAMAVGNHEFDRPPSVLALQRSWATFPLLSANIYKGGQRMFPSHTLFERGGYRIAVMGLTTNDTAKMVLPANIVGIEFRKPADEAAKLVPQLRAQADMVIAATHMGHFTDGKSGVNAPGDVELARAVPGLDLIVGGHSQNPVCMLMLNVRNEAYKPGQPCAPDRQNGAWIVQAHEWGKFVGRADFELRNGSVQLIRYQLLPVNLWLRGSGTDKTLAAERLPEDPAVRAFLQPFQDKGQLSLGVQVGRADEVLDGDRSRVRRQPTNLGNLIARAMMERTGADLGLMNSGGIRDSLPAGVLTYRDLLKVQPFGNTVSVVTLSGAELLEYLRFAARMTAGAGAFPQTAGVKLRINGTVLESAQIGGRDIDPAGRYRLAINNFTASGGDGYPPLDKHPGYVNSGFVDADVLRAFVAARSPMKVADFAPGDDVLRK
;
A
#
# COMPACT_ATOMS: atom_id res chain seq x y z
N MET A 1 68.10 -63.25 -37.08
CA MET A 1 67.90 -64.47 -37.91
C MET A 1 66.62 -64.18 -38.71
N LYS A 2 66.86 -64.03 -40.00
CA LYS A 2 66.15 -64.74 -41.08
C LYS A 2 64.63 -64.50 -41.12
N SER A 3 63.91 -64.12 -42.15
CA SER A 3 64.21 -64.07 -43.59
C SER A 3 62.84 -63.71 -44.22
N MET A 4 62.83 -62.76 -45.15
CA MET A 4 62.33 -62.92 -46.53
C MET A 4 61.02 -63.66 -46.72
N LEU A 5 60.07 -63.25 -47.54
CA LEU A 5 60.08 -62.91 -48.97
C LEU A 5 58.70 -62.37 -49.39
N THR A 6 58.61 -61.26 -50.10
CA THR A 6 58.16 -61.04 -51.48
C THR A 6 56.96 -61.83 -51.99
N LEU A 7 55.99 -61.24 -52.61
CA LEU A 7 55.80 -60.90 -54.02
C LEU A 7 54.36 -60.41 -54.31
N THR A 8 54.24 -59.24 -54.88
CA THR A 8 53.56 -58.83 -56.12
C THR A 8 52.29 -59.52 -56.55
N LEU A 9 51.28 -58.71 -56.85
CA LEU A 9 50.82 -58.50 -58.23
C LEU A 9 49.71 -57.39 -58.32
N ASN A 10 49.96 -56.50 -59.28
CA ASN A 10 49.06 -55.50 -59.84
C ASN A 10 47.76 -56.07 -60.40
N ARG A 11 46.64 -55.42 -60.17
CA ARG A 11 45.62 -55.18 -61.19
C ARG A 11 44.80 -53.95 -60.87
N PRO A 12 44.49 -53.04 -61.82
CA PRO A 12 43.69 -51.86 -61.61
C PRO A 12 42.24 -52.23 -61.65
N LEU A 13 41.47 -51.93 -60.60
CA LEU A 13 39.99 -51.87 -60.67
C LEU A 13 39.54 -50.42 -60.79
N THR A 14 38.94 -50.17 -61.93
CA THR A 14 38.20 -48.94 -62.27
C THR A 14 37.08 -48.75 -61.29
N LEU A 15 37.07 -47.65 -60.47
CA LEU A 15 35.93 -47.16 -59.74
C LEU A 15 35.02 -46.34 -60.65
N PRO A 16 33.70 -46.58 -60.68
CA PRO A 16 32.75 -45.64 -61.30
C PRO A 16 32.58 -44.45 -60.33
N LEU A 17 32.80 -43.26 -60.88
CA LEU A 17 32.52 -41.97 -60.24
C LEU A 17 31.01 -41.83 -60.05
N ALA A 18 30.49 -42.22 -58.90
CA ALA A 18 29.10 -41.90 -58.53
C ALA A 18 29.04 -40.45 -58.09
N LEU A 19 28.59 -39.57 -58.98
CA LEU A 19 28.28 -38.20 -58.70
C LEU A 19 27.09 -38.13 -57.77
N ALA A 20 27.33 -38.12 -56.44
CA ALA A 20 26.32 -37.84 -55.45
C ALA A 20 25.97 -36.35 -55.51
N THR A 21 24.95 -36.04 -56.27
CA THR A 21 24.21 -34.76 -56.18
C THR A 21 23.54 -34.65 -54.83
N ALA A 22 24.24 -34.07 -53.84
CA ALA A 22 23.65 -33.61 -52.62
C ALA A 22 22.73 -32.43 -52.97
N LEU A 23 21.42 -32.70 -53.21
CA LEU A 23 20.42 -31.68 -53.17
C LEU A 23 20.40 -31.15 -51.74
N ALA A 24 21.03 -29.99 -51.52
CA ALA A 24 20.82 -29.17 -50.34
C ALA A 24 19.37 -28.71 -50.42
N LEU A 25 18.47 -29.39 -49.75
CA LEU A 25 17.18 -28.86 -49.37
C LEU A 25 17.45 -27.68 -48.40
N ALA A 26 17.69 -26.51 -48.98
CA ALA A 26 17.49 -25.26 -48.27
C ALA A 26 15.99 -25.21 -47.94
N ALA A 27 15.65 -25.75 -46.77
CA ALA A 27 14.37 -25.45 -46.15
C ALA A 27 14.36 -23.92 -46.02
N CYS A 28 13.68 -23.27 -46.93
CA CYS A 28 13.22 -21.89 -46.71
C CYS A 28 12.37 -21.96 -45.48
N ALA A 29 12.98 -21.73 -44.31
CA ALA A 29 12.23 -21.42 -43.13
C ALA A 29 11.45 -20.14 -43.44
N THR A 30 10.18 -20.31 -43.82
CA THR A 30 9.27 -19.19 -43.89
C THR A 30 9.43 -18.46 -42.56
N PRO A 31 9.76 -17.17 -42.55
CA PRO A 31 9.81 -16.41 -41.31
C PRO A 31 8.47 -16.66 -40.59
N PRO A 32 8.49 -16.91 -39.27
CA PRO A 32 7.28 -17.14 -38.52
C PRO A 32 6.29 -16.04 -38.89
N ALA A 33 5.06 -16.43 -39.23
CA ALA A 33 4.02 -15.49 -39.64
C ALA A 33 3.95 -14.38 -38.58
N GLU A 34 4.02 -13.16 -39.03
CA GLU A 34 4.01 -11.98 -38.15
C GLU A 34 2.72 -11.98 -37.36
N ARG A 35 2.81 -12.07 -36.02
CA ARG A 35 1.63 -12.06 -35.16
C ARG A 35 0.90 -10.72 -35.33
N PRO A 36 -0.43 -10.69 -35.46
CA PRO A 36 -1.18 -9.46 -35.52
C PRO A 36 -0.92 -8.62 -34.24
N PRO A 37 -0.86 -7.30 -34.33
CA PRO A 37 -0.67 -6.46 -33.14
C PRO A 37 -1.73 -6.76 -32.08
N LEU A 38 -1.29 -6.91 -30.83
CA LEU A 38 -2.18 -7.04 -29.69
C LEU A 38 -2.53 -5.65 -29.15
N LYS A 39 -3.84 -5.35 -29.07
CA LYS A 39 -4.34 -4.22 -28.28
C LYS A 39 -4.62 -4.74 -26.86
N LEU A 40 -3.89 -4.23 -25.88
CA LEU A 40 -3.99 -4.64 -24.48
C LEU A 40 -4.28 -3.44 -23.60
N THR A 41 -5.38 -3.49 -22.85
CA THR A 41 -5.71 -2.48 -21.84
C THR A 41 -5.43 -3.04 -20.46
N ILE A 42 -4.56 -2.38 -19.72
CA ILE A 42 -4.34 -2.62 -18.30
C ILE A 42 -5.23 -1.66 -17.52
N LEU A 43 -6.20 -2.24 -16.79
CA LEU A 43 -6.97 -1.54 -15.76
C LEU A 43 -6.28 -1.76 -14.42
N HIS A 44 -6.26 -0.75 -13.56
CA HIS A 44 -5.63 -0.90 -12.26
C HIS A 44 -6.24 -0.05 -11.17
N THR A 45 -6.11 -0.54 -9.93
CA THR A 45 -6.41 0.15 -8.67
C THR A 45 -5.30 -0.13 -7.67
N ASN A 46 -5.35 0.51 -6.51
CA ASN A 46 -4.43 0.34 -5.40
C ASN A 46 -5.00 0.95 -4.12
N ASP A 47 -4.46 0.59 -2.97
CA ASP A 47 -4.74 1.22 -1.67
C ASP A 47 -6.25 1.30 -1.39
N HIS A 48 -6.91 0.15 -1.46
CA HIS A 48 -8.36 0.05 -1.32
C HIS A 48 -8.84 0.36 0.10
N HIS A 49 -8.12 -0.12 1.11
CA HIS A 49 -8.34 0.19 2.52
C HIS A 49 -9.78 -0.02 2.99
N GLY A 50 -10.36 -1.18 2.67
CA GLY A 50 -11.67 -1.59 3.15
C GLY A 50 -12.87 -0.85 2.54
N ARG A 51 -12.69 -0.06 1.49
CA ARG A 51 -13.76 0.77 0.91
C ARG A 51 -14.59 0.03 -0.13
N PHE A 52 -15.12 -1.11 0.28
CA PHE A 52 -16.02 -1.89 -0.57
C PHE A 52 -17.35 -1.17 -0.86
N TRP A 53 -17.80 -0.31 0.05
CA TRP A 53 -19.04 0.44 -0.04
C TRP A 53 -18.82 1.88 -0.48
N THR A 54 -19.85 2.51 -1.00
CA THR A 54 -19.86 3.94 -1.33
C THR A 54 -19.81 4.78 -0.05
N ASN A 55 -19.18 5.96 -0.10
CA ASN A 55 -19.20 6.88 1.04
C ASN A 55 -20.55 7.61 1.17
N ALA A 56 -20.69 8.43 2.21
CA ALA A 56 -21.91 9.18 2.46
C ALA A 56 -22.29 10.19 1.35
N GLU A 57 -21.31 10.58 0.51
CA GLU A 57 -21.54 11.49 -0.62
C GLU A 57 -21.83 10.76 -1.94
N GLY A 58 -21.85 9.43 -1.92
CA GLY A 58 -22.11 8.60 -3.08
C GLY A 58 -20.91 8.49 -4.03
N GLU A 59 -19.68 8.67 -3.51
CA GLU A 59 -18.44 8.50 -4.26
C GLU A 59 -17.89 7.08 -4.14
N TYR A 60 -17.10 6.65 -5.11
CA TYR A 60 -16.45 5.34 -5.22
C TYR A 60 -17.35 4.13 -4.88
N GLY A 61 -16.79 3.08 -4.27
CA GLY A 61 -17.47 1.83 -3.98
C GLY A 61 -17.41 0.80 -5.10
N MET A 62 -17.40 -0.48 -4.73
CA MET A 62 -17.17 -1.59 -5.69
C MET A 62 -18.30 -1.74 -6.71
N ALA A 63 -19.54 -1.46 -6.33
CA ALA A 63 -20.68 -1.62 -7.24
C ALA A 63 -20.62 -0.62 -8.42
N ALA A 64 -20.27 0.64 -8.16
CA ALA A 64 -20.07 1.64 -9.22
C ALA A 64 -18.77 1.36 -10.02
N ARG A 65 -17.71 0.90 -9.34
CA ARG A 65 -16.45 0.49 -9.98
C ARG A 65 -16.65 -0.67 -10.95
N LYS A 66 -17.49 -1.67 -10.60
CA LYS A 66 -17.85 -2.78 -11.51
C LYS A 66 -18.44 -2.27 -12.80
N THR A 67 -19.42 -1.38 -12.74
CA THR A 67 -20.05 -0.76 -13.92
C THR A 67 -19.00 -0.08 -14.82
N LEU A 68 -18.06 0.66 -14.23
CA LEU A 68 -17.00 1.30 -15.00
C LEU A 68 -16.07 0.28 -15.67
N ILE A 69 -15.61 -0.72 -14.91
CA ILE A 69 -14.72 -1.76 -15.42
C ILE A 69 -15.38 -2.52 -16.57
N ASP A 70 -16.64 -2.92 -16.42
CA ASP A 70 -17.35 -3.65 -17.46
C ASP A 70 -17.60 -2.82 -18.71
N ARG A 71 -17.91 -1.52 -18.56
CA ARG A 71 -18.01 -0.59 -19.69
C ARG A 71 -16.70 -0.52 -20.48
N VAL A 72 -15.56 -0.40 -19.78
CA VAL A 72 -14.25 -0.37 -20.48
C VAL A 72 -13.93 -1.72 -21.11
N ARG A 73 -14.22 -2.84 -20.44
CA ARG A 73 -14.03 -4.19 -21.00
C ARG A 73 -14.83 -4.38 -22.29
N ALA A 74 -16.10 -3.97 -22.27
CA ALA A 74 -16.97 -4.06 -23.45
C ALA A 74 -16.45 -3.18 -24.61
N GLU A 75 -16.01 -1.95 -24.34
CA GLU A 75 -15.39 -1.06 -25.32
C GLU A 75 -14.14 -1.69 -25.94
N VAL A 76 -13.23 -2.21 -25.10
CA VAL A 76 -11.98 -2.83 -25.55
C VAL A 76 -12.25 -4.08 -26.38
N GLN A 77 -13.18 -4.93 -25.92
CA GLN A 77 -13.58 -6.14 -26.66
C GLN A 77 -14.18 -5.81 -28.02
N ALA A 78 -15.05 -4.80 -28.08
CA ALA A 78 -15.65 -4.36 -29.36
C ALA A 78 -14.59 -3.82 -30.33
N ALA A 79 -13.48 -3.26 -29.84
CA ALA A 79 -12.33 -2.84 -30.62
C ALA A 79 -11.33 -3.98 -30.96
N GLY A 80 -11.66 -5.23 -30.63
CA GLY A 80 -10.81 -6.41 -30.85
C GLY A 80 -9.60 -6.48 -29.90
N GLY A 81 -9.67 -5.80 -28.76
CA GLY A 81 -8.61 -5.78 -27.76
C GLY A 81 -8.89 -6.73 -26.58
N HIS A 82 -7.95 -6.79 -25.64
CA HIS A 82 -7.98 -7.59 -24.43
C HIS A 82 -7.73 -6.73 -23.20
N THR A 83 -8.18 -7.18 -22.03
CA THR A 83 -7.98 -6.47 -20.77
C THR A 83 -7.28 -7.37 -19.73
N LEU A 84 -6.55 -6.72 -18.81
CA LEU A 84 -6.17 -7.25 -17.50
C LEU A 84 -6.52 -6.20 -16.45
N LEU A 85 -7.01 -6.65 -15.29
CA LEU A 85 -7.32 -5.80 -14.14
C LEU A 85 -6.38 -6.18 -12.98
N LEU A 86 -5.52 -5.24 -12.60
CA LEU A 86 -4.47 -5.44 -11.59
C LEU A 86 -4.69 -4.53 -10.38
N ASP A 87 -4.18 -4.96 -9.22
CA ASP A 87 -4.19 -4.13 -8.01
C ASP A 87 -2.80 -3.99 -7.40
N GLY A 88 -2.48 -2.79 -6.93
CA GLY A 88 -1.20 -2.42 -6.31
C GLY A 88 -1.09 -2.75 -4.82
N GLY A 89 -2.04 -3.48 -4.22
CA GLY A 89 -2.00 -3.88 -2.81
C GLY A 89 -2.68 -2.91 -1.84
N ASP A 90 -2.62 -3.24 -0.56
CA ASP A 90 -3.29 -2.57 0.55
C ASP A 90 -4.82 -2.59 0.43
N VAL A 91 -5.39 -3.78 0.45
CA VAL A 91 -6.83 -4.01 0.56
C VAL A 91 -7.30 -3.78 1.98
N ASN A 92 -6.49 -4.20 2.96
CA ASN A 92 -6.79 -4.15 4.39
C ASN A 92 -6.70 -2.75 4.99
N THR A 93 -7.39 -2.63 6.11
CA THR A 93 -7.33 -1.60 7.15
C THR A 93 -7.74 -0.19 6.70
N GLY A 94 -8.81 0.31 7.29
CA GLY A 94 -9.22 1.70 7.13
C GLY A 94 -10.70 1.99 7.20
N VAL A 95 -11.58 0.97 7.06
CA VAL A 95 -13.02 1.12 7.25
C VAL A 95 -13.53 0.06 8.21
N PRO A 96 -14.08 0.45 9.36
CA PRO A 96 -14.50 -0.49 10.41
C PRO A 96 -15.46 -1.58 9.94
N GLU A 97 -16.32 -1.28 8.98
CA GLU A 97 -17.24 -2.25 8.38
C GLU A 97 -16.52 -3.40 7.69
N SER A 98 -15.36 -3.11 7.08
CA SER A 98 -14.45 -4.11 6.51
C SER A 98 -13.57 -4.76 7.58
N ASP A 99 -12.92 -3.93 8.42
CA ASP A 99 -11.92 -4.36 9.39
C ASP A 99 -12.46 -5.37 10.42
N LEU A 100 -13.72 -5.20 10.87
CA LEU A 100 -14.42 -6.14 11.77
C LEU A 100 -14.83 -7.45 11.09
N GLN A 101 -14.68 -7.55 9.78
CA GLN A 101 -14.98 -8.73 8.98
C GLN A 101 -13.72 -9.24 8.24
N ASP A 102 -12.54 -8.88 8.73
CA ASP A 102 -11.24 -9.31 8.21
C ASP A 102 -11.08 -9.06 6.69
N ALA A 103 -11.71 -7.99 6.17
CA ALA A 103 -11.78 -7.61 4.76
C ALA A 103 -12.45 -8.67 3.84
N GLU A 104 -13.28 -9.55 4.39
CA GLU A 104 -14.03 -10.56 3.59
C GLU A 104 -14.84 -9.92 2.45
N PRO A 105 -15.62 -8.82 2.69
CA PRO A 105 -16.37 -8.17 1.61
C PRO A 105 -15.47 -7.64 0.50
N ASP A 106 -14.25 -7.20 0.85
CA ASP A 106 -13.32 -6.61 -0.11
C ASP A 106 -12.72 -7.66 -1.03
N PHE A 107 -12.12 -8.72 -0.51
CA PHE A 107 -11.54 -9.79 -1.32
C PHE A 107 -12.58 -10.53 -2.19
N LYS A 108 -13.76 -10.80 -1.63
CA LYS A 108 -14.87 -11.39 -2.39
C LYS A 108 -15.44 -10.42 -3.42
N GLY A 109 -15.57 -9.14 -3.07
CA GLY A 109 -16.00 -8.09 -3.98
C GLY A 109 -15.02 -7.92 -5.15
N MET A 110 -13.71 -7.85 -4.88
CA MET A 110 -12.68 -7.83 -5.93
C MET A 110 -12.76 -9.04 -6.85
N SER A 111 -13.05 -10.23 -6.31
CA SER A 111 -13.28 -11.43 -7.11
C SER A 111 -14.48 -11.29 -8.05
N LEU A 112 -15.59 -10.69 -7.59
CA LEU A 112 -16.75 -10.36 -8.44
C LEU A 112 -16.44 -9.32 -9.52
N LEU A 113 -15.55 -8.38 -9.24
CA LEU A 113 -15.08 -7.39 -10.22
C LEU A 113 -14.17 -8.03 -11.26
N GLY A 114 -13.67 -9.24 -11.02
CA GLY A 114 -12.82 -10.00 -11.92
C GLY A 114 -11.39 -9.42 -11.98
N TYR A 115 -10.77 -9.18 -10.82
CA TYR A 115 -9.34 -8.90 -10.78
C TYR A 115 -8.55 -10.11 -11.27
N ASP A 116 -7.48 -9.85 -12.02
CA ASP A 116 -6.60 -10.88 -12.57
C ASP A 116 -5.40 -11.18 -11.64
N ALA A 117 -4.87 -10.18 -10.95
CA ALA A 117 -3.82 -10.32 -9.93
C ALA A 117 -3.71 -9.07 -9.05
N MET A 118 -3.11 -9.22 -7.85
CA MET A 118 -2.73 -8.10 -6.99
C MET A 118 -1.34 -8.27 -6.41
N ALA A 119 -0.65 -7.16 -6.14
CA ALA A 119 0.52 -7.13 -5.26
C ALA A 119 0.09 -7.27 -3.80
N VAL A 120 0.94 -7.88 -2.97
CA VAL A 120 0.74 -7.87 -1.52
C VAL A 120 1.27 -6.54 -0.98
N GLY A 121 0.44 -5.78 -0.24
CA GLY A 121 0.84 -4.56 0.43
C GLY A 121 1.32 -4.79 1.87
N ASN A 122 1.64 -3.71 2.58
CA ASN A 122 2.06 -3.81 3.99
C ASN A 122 0.86 -4.02 4.91
N HIS A 123 -0.30 -3.46 4.62
CA HIS A 123 -1.50 -3.62 5.44
C HIS A 123 -2.10 -5.03 5.39
N GLU A 124 -1.71 -5.89 4.46
CA GLU A 124 -2.03 -7.31 4.49
C GLU A 124 -1.42 -8.03 5.71
N PHE A 125 -0.46 -7.41 6.41
CA PHE A 125 0.16 -7.90 7.64
C PHE A 125 -0.30 -7.20 8.92
N ASP A 126 -1.29 -6.34 8.87
CA ASP A 126 -1.87 -5.69 10.07
C ASP A 126 -2.58 -6.68 10.99
N ARG A 127 -3.02 -7.80 10.46
CA ARG A 127 -3.67 -8.90 11.18
C ARG A 127 -2.76 -10.13 11.25
N PRO A 128 -3.04 -11.08 12.16
CA PRO A 128 -2.29 -12.33 12.22
C PRO A 128 -2.26 -13.07 10.87
N PRO A 129 -1.19 -13.83 10.57
CA PRO A 129 -1.06 -14.58 9.31
C PRO A 129 -2.22 -15.53 8.98
N SER A 130 -2.99 -15.97 9.98
CA SER A 130 -4.20 -16.78 9.79
C SER A 130 -5.30 -16.00 9.05
N VAL A 131 -5.43 -14.71 9.30
CA VAL A 131 -6.38 -13.83 8.59
C VAL A 131 -5.97 -13.67 7.14
N LEU A 132 -4.68 -13.43 6.88
CA LEU A 132 -4.16 -13.36 5.50
C LEU A 132 -4.39 -14.68 4.73
N ALA A 133 -4.29 -15.84 5.40
CA ALA A 133 -4.61 -17.12 4.79
C ALA A 133 -6.10 -17.23 4.41
N LEU A 134 -7.03 -16.72 5.24
CA LEU A 134 -8.46 -16.65 4.91
C LEU A 134 -8.70 -15.72 3.71
N GLN A 135 -8.10 -14.53 3.71
CA GLN A 135 -8.22 -13.56 2.63
C GLN A 135 -7.78 -14.15 1.29
N ARG A 136 -6.66 -14.88 1.28
CA ARG A 136 -6.20 -15.61 0.10
C ARG A 136 -7.21 -16.67 -0.37
N SER A 137 -7.96 -17.28 0.53
CA SER A 137 -8.99 -18.28 0.16
C SER A 137 -10.26 -17.64 -0.40
N TRP A 138 -10.53 -16.37 -0.11
CA TRP A 138 -11.66 -15.61 -0.64
C TRP A 138 -11.38 -15.00 -2.01
N ALA A 139 -10.10 -14.75 -2.32
CA ALA A 139 -9.69 -14.22 -3.61
C ALA A 139 -9.67 -15.32 -4.69
N THR A 140 -10.26 -15.04 -5.86
CA THR A 140 -10.20 -15.92 -7.05
C THR A 140 -9.00 -15.57 -7.95
N PHE A 141 -8.18 -14.62 -7.54
CA PHE A 141 -6.98 -14.13 -8.23
C PHE A 141 -5.75 -14.31 -7.34
N PRO A 142 -4.55 -14.46 -7.92
CA PRO A 142 -3.32 -14.59 -7.14
C PRO A 142 -2.92 -13.29 -6.45
N LEU A 143 -2.52 -13.41 -5.17
CA LEU A 143 -1.76 -12.41 -4.45
C LEU A 143 -0.27 -12.68 -4.73
N LEU A 144 0.45 -11.69 -5.27
CA LEU A 144 1.81 -11.84 -5.76
C LEU A 144 2.82 -11.08 -4.89
N SER A 145 3.93 -11.73 -4.54
CA SER A 145 5.12 -11.06 -4.02
C SER A 145 6.37 -11.91 -4.23
N ALA A 146 7.34 -11.39 -4.96
CA ALA A 146 8.61 -12.08 -5.21
C ALA A 146 9.59 -11.97 -4.04
N ASN A 147 9.39 -11.04 -3.12
CA ASN A 147 10.36 -10.67 -2.09
C ASN A 147 9.92 -10.95 -0.63
N ILE A 148 8.78 -11.62 -0.41
CA ILE A 148 8.34 -12.04 0.93
C ILE A 148 8.64 -13.52 1.13
N TYR A 149 9.38 -13.83 2.21
CA TYR A 149 9.86 -15.17 2.52
C TYR A 149 9.51 -15.60 3.94
N LYS A 150 9.30 -16.90 4.14
CA LYS A 150 9.22 -17.54 5.45
C LYS A 150 9.98 -18.86 5.43
N GLY A 151 10.90 -19.06 6.38
CA GLY A 151 11.73 -20.26 6.39
C GLY A 151 12.54 -20.46 5.11
N GLY A 152 12.98 -19.40 4.44
CA GLY A 152 13.74 -19.44 3.19
C GLY A 152 12.90 -19.69 1.92
N GLN A 153 11.60 -19.93 2.03
CA GLN A 153 10.69 -20.12 0.90
C GLN A 153 9.81 -18.89 0.67
N ARG A 154 9.47 -18.59 -0.59
CA ARG A 154 8.53 -17.51 -0.89
C ARG A 154 7.14 -17.84 -0.35
N MET A 155 6.53 -16.88 0.33
CA MET A 155 5.17 -17.02 0.88
C MET A 155 4.08 -16.91 -0.19
N PHE A 156 4.38 -16.25 -1.29
CA PHE A 156 3.46 -15.96 -2.39
C PHE A 156 4.07 -16.38 -3.72
N PRO A 157 3.25 -16.66 -4.76
CA PRO A 157 3.74 -16.72 -6.12
C PRO A 157 4.48 -15.43 -6.46
N SER A 158 5.66 -15.56 -7.07
CA SER A 158 6.45 -14.38 -7.47
C SER A 158 5.83 -13.63 -8.64
N HIS A 159 5.12 -14.37 -9.51
CA HIS A 159 4.50 -13.87 -10.74
C HIS A 159 3.41 -14.82 -11.23
N THR A 160 2.67 -14.36 -12.21
CA THR A 160 1.74 -15.14 -13.02
C THR A 160 1.90 -14.78 -14.50
N LEU A 161 1.53 -15.68 -15.39
CA LEU A 161 1.57 -15.50 -16.84
C LEU A 161 0.16 -15.50 -17.39
N PHE A 162 -0.15 -14.51 -18.21
CA PHE A 162 -1.41 -14.42 -18.95
C PHE A 162 -1.12 -14.56 -20.45
N GLU A 163 -2.02 -15.24 -21.15
CA GLU A 163 -2.01 -15.31 -22.60
C GLU A 163 -3.20 -14.50 -23.15
N ARG A 164 -2.93 -13.56 -24.04
CA ARG A 164 -3.95 -12.72 -24.69
C ARG A 164 -3.55 -12.54 -26.17
N GLY A 165 -4.46 -12.90 -27.08
CA GLY A 165 -4.21 -12.74 -28.51
C GLY A 165 -2.92 -13.36 -29.03
N GLY A 166 -2.46 -14.46 -28.43
CA GLY A 166 -1.20 -15.15 -28.77
C GLY A 166 0.07 -14.46 -28.21
N TYR A 167 -0.08 -13.45 -27.35
CA TYR A 167 1.01 -12.81 -26.62
C TYR A 167 1.00 -13.25 -25.15
N ARG A 168 2.19 -13.38 -24.56
CA ARG A 168 2.36 -13.70 -23.14
C ARG A 168 2.72 -12.46 -22.36
N ILE A 169 1.97 -12.21 -21.29
CA ILE A 169 2.14 -11.08 -20.39
C ILE A 169 2.51 -11.64 -19.02
N ALA A 170 3.70 -11.33 -18.53
CA ALA A 170 4.12 -11.67 -17.17
C ALA A 170 3.74 -10.55 -16.21
N VAL A 171 3.10 -10.89 -15.09
CA VAL A 171 2.83 -9.97 -13.99
C VAL A 171 3.53 -10.49 -12.75
N MET A 172 4.53 -9.78 -12.24
CA MET A 172 5.21 -10.09 -10.99
C MET A 172 4.74 -9.19 -9.85
N GLY A 173 4.85 -9.65 -8.60
CA GLY A 173 4.50 -8.84 -7.42
C GLY A 173 5.75 -8.42 -6.64
N LEU A 174 5.73 -7.21 -6.06
CA LEU A 174 6.76 -6.71 -5.15
C LEU A 174 6.13 -5.89 -4.01
N THR A 175 6.66 -6.08 -2.80
CA THR A 175 6.22 -5.40 -1.59
C THR A 175 7.38 -4.61 -0.98
N THR A 176 7.13 -3.42 -0.44
CA THR A 176 8.17 -2.65 0.24
C THR A 176 8.80 -3.45 1.39
N ASN A 177 10.12 -3.45 1.47
CA ASN A 177 10.83 -4.11 2.57
C ASN A 177 10.69 -3.34 3.90
N ASP A 178 10.21 -2.10 3.88
CA ASP A 178 9.87 -1.35 5.10
C ASP A 178 8.63 -1.90 5.81
N THR A 179 7.86 -2.82 5.20
CA THR A 179 6.76 -3.54 5.87
C THR A 179 7.19 -4.09 7.24
N ALA A 180 8.43 -4.58 7.35
CA ALA A 180 8.97 -5.06 8.63
C ALA A 180 8.99 -4.01 9.75
N LYS A 181 8.93 -2.72 9.42
CA LYS A 181 8.91 -1.59 10.37
C LYS A 181 7.52 -0.99 10.54
N MET A 182 6.57 -1.32 9.64
CA MET A 182 5.25 -0.69 9.55
C MET A 182 4.14 -1.51 10.19
N VAL A 183 4.41 -2.77 10.55
CA VAL A 183 3.42 -3.69 11.09
C VAL A 183 3.86 -4.23 12.45
N LEU A 184 2.91 -4.77 13.21
CA LEU A 184 3.21 -5.38 14.50
C LEU A 184 4.20 -6.55 14.34
N PRO A 185 5.32 -6.57 15.07
CA PRO A 185 6.30 -7.66 14.99
C PRO A 185 5.71 -9.05 15.22
N ALA A 186 4.67 -9.15 16.06
CA ALA A 186 3.97 -10.41 16.31
C ALA A 186 3.31 -11.01 15.06
N ASN A 187 2.89 -10.17 14.11
CA ASN A 187 2.23 -10.62 12.88
C ASN A 187 3.21 -11.12 11.82
N ILE A 188 4.50 -10.81 11.97
CA ILE A 188 5.53 -11.12 10.97
C ILE A 188 6.64 -12.03 11.50
N VAL A 189 6.40 -12.76 12.59
CA VAL A 189 7.38 -13.69 13.16
C VAL A 189 7.86 -14.70 12.13
N GLY A 190 9.17 -14.70 11.85
CA GLY A 190 9.81 -15.58 10.88
C GLY A 190 9.55 -15.21 9.42
N ILE A 191 8.96 -14.03 9.15
CA ILE A 191 8.77 -13.49 7.81
C ILE A 191 9.91 -12.52 7.50
N GLU A 192 10.48 -12.63 6.31
CA GLU A 192 11.56 -11.81 5.78
C GLU A 192 11.06 -11.02 4.57
N PHE A 193 11.21 -9.70 4.62
CA PHE A 193 10.94 -8.80 3.50
C PHE A 193 12.27 -8.41 2.86
N ARG A 194 12.65 -9.09 1.78
CA ARG A 194 13.88 -8.84 1.05
C ARG A 194 13.77 -7.59 0.19
N LYS A 195 14.93 -7.03 -0.21
CA LYS A 195 14.98 -5.86 -1.08
C LYS A 195 14.29 -6.16 -2.42
N PRO A 196 13.23 -5.41 -2.79
CA PRO A 196 12.47 -5.68 -4.02
C PRO A 196 13.32 -5.66 -5.29
N ALA A 197 14.23 -4.67 -5.41
CA ALA A 197 15.10 -4.55 -6.58
C ALA A 197 16.02 -5.76 -6.78
N ASP A 198 16.55 -6.36 -5.69
CA ASP A 198 17.41 -7.54 -5.76
C ASP A 198 16.65 -8.79 -6.27
N GLU A 199 15.41 -8.96 -5.84
CA GLU A 199 14.56 -10.07 -6.30
C GLU A 199 14.04 -9.83 -7.73
N ALA A 200 13.71 -8.58 -8.07
CA ALA A 200 13.32 -8.20 -9.42
C ALA A 200 14.47 -8.40 -10.43
N ALA A 201 15.70 -8.00 -10.07
CA ALA A 201 16.87 -8.17 -10.93
C ALA A 201 17.15 -9.64 -11.27
N LYS A 202 16.80 -10.59 -10.38
CA LYS A 202 16.90 -12.03 -10.64
C LYS A 202 15.76 -12.55 -11.51
N LEU A 203 14.54 -12.01 -11.33
CA LEU A 203 13.34 -12.55 -11.93
C LEU A 203 13.05 -11.96 -13.33
N VAL A 204 13.28 -10.66 -13.54
CA VAL A 204 12.95 -9.98 -14.79
C VAL A 204 13.62 -10.60 -16.02
N PRO A 205 14.93 -10.98 -16.01
CA PRO A 205 15.54 -11.67 -17.16
C PRO A 205 14.86 -12.99 -17.50
N GLN A 206 14.42 -13.74 -16.50
CA GLN A 206 13.70 -15.02 -16.70
C GLN A 206 12.31 -14.79 -17.30
N LEU A 207 11.61 -13.75 -16.87
CA LEU A 207 10.30 -13.37 -17.42
C LEU A 207 10.42 -12.86 -18.85
N ARG A 208 11.43 -12.07 -19.16
CA ARG A 208 11.71 -11.59 -20.52
C ARG A 208 11.98 -12.73 -21.53
N ALA A 209 12.57 -13.83 -21.07
CA ALA A 209 12.82 -14.99 -21.92
C ALA A 209 11.51 -15.73 -22.32
N GLN A 210 10.40 -15.48 -21.65
CA GLN A 210 9.15 -16.22 -21.85
C GLN A 210 7.89 -15.35 -22.03
N ALA A 211 8.02 -14.03 -21.94
CA ALA A 211 6.90 -13.10 -22.08
C ALA A 211 7.21 -11.93 -23.02
N ASP A 212 6.20 -11.51 -23.75
CA ASP A 212 6.26 -10.37 -24.66
C ASP A 212 6.18 -9.02 -23.92
N MET A 213 5.53 -9.00 -22.75
CA MET A 213 5.42 -7.84 -21.85
C MET A 213 5.67 -8.29 -20.40
N VAL A 214 6.43 -7.48 -19.64
CA VAL A 214 6.70 -7.71 -18.21
C VAL A 214 6.19 -6.53 -17.39
N ILE A 215 5.22 -6.83 -16.52
CA ILE A 215 4.58 -5.88 -15.61
C ILE A 215 5.02 -6.21 -14.18
N ALA A 216 5.36 -5.19 -13.39
CA ALA A 216 5.47 -5.29 -11.95
C ALA A 216 4.22 -4.66 -11.31
N ALA A 217 3.42 -5.46 -10.59
CA ALA A 217 2.46 -4.93 -9.63
C ALA A 217 3.21 -4.73 -8.31
N THR A 218 3.24 -3.51 -7.80
CA THR A 218 4.10 -3.15 -6.67
C THR A 218 3.34 -2.47 -5.56
N HIS A 219 3.82 -2.69 -4.33
CA HIS A 219 3.38 -1.89 -3.20
C HIS A 219 4.61 -1.24 -2.54
N MET A 220 5.19 -0.24 -3.22
CA MET A 220 6.46 0.39 -2.85
C MET A 220 6.40 1.91 -2.78
N GLY A 221 5.42 2.54 -3.43
CA GLY A 221 5.23 3.98 -3.52
C GLY A 221 5.97 4.65 -4.66
N HIS A 222 5.38 5.74 -5.16
CA HIS A 222 5.98 6.59 -6.17
C HIS A 222 6.62 7.82 -5.53
N PHE A 223 7.94 7.91 -5.57
CA PHE A 223 8.75 9.01 -5.02
C PHE A 223 9.65 9.59 -6.10
N THR A 224 9.43 10.85 -6.48
CA THR A 224 10.07 11.48 -7.64
C THR A 224 11.57 11.68 -7.52
N ASP A 225 12.07 11.79 -6.30
CA ASP A 225 13.51 11.84 -5.99
C ASP A 225 14.16 10.44 -5.91
N GLY A 226 13.37 9.37 -6.13
CA GLY A 226 13.80 7.99 -6.01
C GLY A 226 13.90 7.49 -4.57
N LYS A 227 13.57 8.33 -3.58
CA LYS A 227 13.63 8.02 -2.15
C LYS A 227 12.28 8.22 -1.51
N SER A 228 12.00 7.49 -0.45
CA SER A 228 10.79 7.64 0.35
C SER A 228 11.09 8.28 1.72
N GLY A 229 11.89 9.32 1.73
CA GLY A 229 12.35 9.96 2.96
C GLY A 229 13.24 9.01 3.78
N VAL A 230 12.73 8.52 4.92
CA VAL A 230 13.43 7.53 5.77
C VAL A 230 13.15 6.08 5.38
N ASN A 231 12.29 5.86 4.40
CA ASN A 231 11.77 4.56 4.02
C ASN A 231 12.62 3.89 2.93
N ALA A 232 12.21 2.67 2.53
CA ALA A 232 12.83 1.94 1.45
C ALA A 232 12.61 2.61 0.08
N PRO A 233 13.44 2.30 -0.93
CA PRO A 233 13.26 2.76 -2.29
C PRO A 233 11.89 2.42 -2.87
N GLY A 234 11.31 3.35 -3.65
CA GLY A 234 10.04 3.19 -4.31
C GLY A 234 10.14 2.74 -5.77
N ASP A 235 9.02 2.91 -6.50
CA ASP A 235 8.87 2.45 -7.89
C ASP A 235 9.82 3.15 -8.88
N VAL A 236 10.13 4.42 -8.64
CA VAL A 236 11.06 5.20 -9.49
C VAL A 236 12.46 4.60 -9.41
N GLU A 237 12.93 4.27 -8.21
CA GLU A 237 14.25 3.68 -8.03
C GLU A 237 14.30 2.23 -8.52
N LEU A 238 13.21 1.47 -8.32
CA LEU A 238 13.07 0.12 -8.90
C LEU A 238 13.24 0.17 -10.42
N ALA A 239 12.52 1.05 -11.12
CA ALA A 239 12.60 1.17 -12.57
C ALA A 239 14.01 1.55 -13.06
N ARG A 240 14.70 2.43 -12.31
CA ARG A 240 16.08 2.83 -12.62
C ARG A 240 17.08 1.69 -12.44
N ALA A 241 16.88 0.87 -11.40
CA ALA A 241 17.79 -0.21 -11.03
C ALA A 241 17.59 -1.49 -11.85
N VAL A 242 16.37 -1.75 -12.35
CA VAL A 242 16.00 -3.02 -12.98
C VAL A 242 15.51 -2.80 -14.41
N PRO A 243 16.39 -2.96 -15.41
CA PRO A 243 15.99 -2.87 -16.81
C PRO A 243 15.07 -4.03 -17.21
N GLY A 244 14.23 -3.81 -18.20
CA GLY A 244 13.38 -4.85 -18.76
C GLY A 244 11.96 -4.92 -18.18
N LEU A 245 11.55 -3.98 -17.36
CA LEU A 245 10.13 -3.75 -17.04
C LEU A 245 9.49 -2.85 -18.10
N ASP A 246 8.26 -3.15 -18.52
CA ASP A 246 7.47 -2.30 -19.42
C ASP A 246 6.52 -1.41 -18.65
N LEU A 247 5.93 -1.93 -17.56
CA LEU A 247 4.95 -1.22 -16.75
C LEU A 247 5.15 -1.57 -15.27
N ILE A 248 5.02 -0.56 -14.41
CA ILE A 248 4.89 -0.70 -12.97
C ILE A 248 3.51 -0.18 -12.58
N VAL A 249 2.69 -1.04 -11.98
CA VAL A 249 1.39 -0.70 -11.38
C VAL A 249 1.63 -0.60 -9.89
N GLY A 250 1.76 0.62 -9.38
CA GLY A 250 2.16 0.91 -8.01
C GLY A 250 1.00 1.13 -7.03
N GLY A 251 1.36 1.19 -5.74
CA GLY A 251 0.52 1.54 -4.59
C GLY A 251 1.35 2.21 -3.49
N HIS A 252 0.87 2.19 -2.24
CA HIS A 252 1.56 2.63 -1.01
C HIS A 252 1.63 4.15 -0.78
N SER A 253 2.03 4.94 -1.74
CA SER A 253 2.11 6.40 -1.58
C SER A 253 0.75 7.11 -1.66
N GLN A 254 -0.29 6.42 -2.12
CA GLN A 254 -1.67 6.91 -2.18
C GLN A 254 -1.82 8.20 -2.98
N ASN A 255 -1.01 8.40 -4.02
CA ASN A 255 -1.04 9.57 -4.87
C ASN A 255 -1.48 9.20 -6.30
N PRO A 256 -2.23 10.04 -7.00
CA PRO A 256 -2.38 9.88 -8.44
C PRO A 256 -1.03 10.17 -9.11
N VAL A 257 -0.49 9.20 -9.86
CA VAL A 257 0.76 9.42 -10.61
C VAL A 257 0.41 10.08 -11.94
N CYS A 258 0.34 11.41 -11.91
CA CYS A 258 0.16 12.27 -13.07
C CYS A 258 1.32 13.25 -13.13
N MET A 259 2.16 13.18 -14.17
CA MET A 259 3.39 13.95 -14.27
C MET A 259 3.22 15.23 -15.09
N LEU A 260 3.85 16.32 -14.63
CA LEU A 260 4.02 17.54 -15.42
C LEU A 260 5.23 17.42 -16.35
N MET A 261 6.31 16.82 -15.82
CA MET A 261 7.53 16.48 -16.55
C MET A 261 8.29 15.40 -15.76
N LEU A 262 9.41 14.90 -16.29
CA LEU A 262 10.25 13.92 -15.63
C LEU A 262 10.58 14.35 -14.19
N ASN A 263 10.32 13.48 -13.23
CA ASN A 263 10.51 13.67 -11.79
C ASN A 263 9.68 14.81 -11.15
N VAL A 264 8.68 15.34 -11.85
CA VAL A 264 7.79 16.38 -11.31
C VAL A 264 6.35 15.92 -11.42
N ARG A 265 5.76 15.49 -10.30
CA ARG A 265 4.36 15.10 -10.21
C ARG A 265 3.44 16.33 -10.16
N ASN A 266 2.26 16.23 -10.75
CA ASN A 266 1.22 17.23 -10.65
C ASN A 266 0.47 17.10 -9.31
N GLU A 267 0.95 17.76 -8.28
CA GLU A 267 0.31 17.76 -6.96
C GLU A 267 -1.08 18.43 -6.94
N ALA A 268 -1.41 19.21 -7.97
CA ALA A 268 -2.68 19.88 -8.14
C ALA A 268 -3.66 19.12 -9.07
N TYR A 269 -3.35 17.87 -9.40
CA TYR A 269 -4.21 17.05 -10.26
C TYR A 269 -5.66 16.99 -9.72
N LYS A 270 -6.62 17.18 -10.62
CA LYS A 270 -8.04 17.07 -10.30
C LYS A 270 -8.70 15.97 -11.16
N PRO A 271 -9.71 15.27 -10.61
CA PRO A 271 -10.45 14.26 -11.38
C PRO A 271 -10.93 14.79 -12.73
N GLY A 272 -10.81 13.95 -13.77
CA GLY A 272 -11.22 14.31 -15.14
C GLY A 272 -10.19 15.10 -15.95
N GLN A 273 -9.10 15.55 -15.36
CA GLN A 273 -8.00 16.19 -16.10
C GLN A 273 -7.14 15.15 -16.86
N PRO A 274 -6.41 15.56 -17.92
CA PRO A 274 -5.38 14.73 -18.52
C PRO A 274 -4.32 14.31 -17.50
N CYS A 275 -3.89 13.06 -17.57
CA CYS A 275 -2.89 12.47 -16.69
C CYS A 275 -1.80 11.79 -17.53
N ALA A 276 -0.57 12.28 -17.45
CA ALA A 276 0.59 11.60 -18.04
C ALA A 276 1.24 10.69 -16.98
N PRO A 277 1.47 9.39 -17.25
CA PRO A 277 2.18 8.52 -16.32
C PRO A 277 3.65 8.90 -16.23
N ASP A 278 4.35 8.46 -15.16
CA ASP A 278 5.81 8.58 -15.11
C ASP A 278 6.49 7.57 -16.06
N ARG A 279 7.73 7.87 -16.46
CA ARG A 279 8.54 6.97 -17.28
C ARG A 279 9.98 7.02 -16.84
N GLN A 280 10.50 5.90 -16.38
CA GLN A 280 11.87 5.77 -15.89
C GLN A 280 12.54 4.55 -16.53
N ASN A 281 13.73 4.72 -17.09
CA ASN A 281 14.51 3.63 -17.69
C ASN A 281 13.71 2.73 -18.67
N GLY A 282 12.79 3.32 -19.44
CA GLY A 282 11.92 2.59 -20.37
C GLY A 282 10.61 2.08 -19.78
N ALA A 283 10.51 1.87 -18.48
CA ALA A 283 9.29 1.43 -17.81
C ALA A 283 8.32 2.60 -17.59
N TRP A 284 7.04 2.38 -17.84
CA TRP A 284 5.97 3.26 -17.40
C TRP A 284 5.63 2.99 -15.94
N ILE A 285 5.32 4.03 -15.15
CA ILE A 285 4.91 3.91 -13.75
C ILE A 285 3.56 4.58 -13.60
N VAL A 286 2.58 3.84 -13.05
CA VAL A 286 1.20 4.29 -12.87
C VAL A 286 0.72 3.99 -11.44
N GLN A 287 -0.12 4.87 -10.90
CA GLN A 287 -0.81 4.67 -9.63
C GLN A 287 -2.15 5.41 -9.65
N ALA A 288 -3.21 4.78 -9.14
CA ALA A 288 -4.59 5.26 -9.25
C ALA A 288 -5.12 5.92 -7.97
N HIS A 289 -4.26 6.62 -7.23
CA HIS A 289 -4.60 7.25 -5.94
C HIS A 289 -4.90 6.17 -4.87
N GLU A 290 -6.10 6.19 -4.27
CA GLU A 290 -6.52 5.35 -3.16
C GLU A 290 -8.02 5.05 -3.22
N TRP A 291 -8.50 4.10 -2.40
CA TRP A 291 -9.91 3.85 -2.05
C TRP A 291 -10.81 3.47 -3.23
N GLY A 292 -10.22 3.21 -4.39
CA GLY A 292 -10.98 3.02 -5.63
C GLY A 292 -11.67 4.29 -6.11
N LYS A 293 -11.13 5.46 -5.75
CA LYS A 293 -11.55 6.76 -6.31
C LYS A 293 -11.42 6.79 -7.82
N PHE A 294 -10.40 6.12 -8.35
CA PHE A 294 -10.15 5.98 -9.77
C PHE A 294 -9.96 4.51 -10.16
N VAL A 295 -10.26 4.23 -11.40
CA VAL A 295 -9.70 3.10 -12.14
C VAL A 295 -8.70 3.67 -13.13
N GLY A 296 -7.44 3.29 -13.01
CA GLY A 296 -6.42 3.62 -13.99
C GLY A 296 -6.65 2.80 -15.26
N ARG A 297 -6.49 3.41 -16.45
CA ARG A 297 -6.58 2.77 -17.76
C ARG A 297 -5.32 3.08 -18.56
N ALA A 298 -4.54 2.05 -18.89
CA ALA A 298 -3.38 2.14 -19.77
C ALA A 298 -3.60 1.24 -20.99
N ASP A 299 -3.75 1.84 -22.17
CA ASP A 299 -3.94 1.14 -23.44
C ASP A 299 -2.58 0.97 -24.13
N PHE A 300 -2.21 -0.27 -24.41
CA PHE A 300 -0.96 -0.66 -25.07
C PHE A 300 -1.21 -1.28 -26.44
N GLU A 301 -0.24 -1.12 -27.34
CA GLU A 301 -0.08 -1.95 -28.53
C GLU A 301 1.23 -2.75 -28.41
N LEU A 302 1.13 -4.07 -28.52
CA LEU A 302 2.27 -4.99 -28.57
C LEU A 302 2.43 -5.47 -30.01
N ARG A 303 3.63 -5.26 -30.58
CA ARG A 303 3.95 -5.66 -31.95
C ARG A 303 5.45 -5.97 -32.07
N ASN A 304 5.77 -7.17 -32.53
CA ASN A 304 7.15 -7.56 -32.91
C ASN A 304 8.20 -7.27 -31.82
N GLY A 305 7.88 -7.57 -30.55
CA GLY A 305 8.78 -7.33 -29.40
C GLY A 305 8.79 -5.89 -28.90
N SER A 306 7.97 -5.00 -29.49
CA SER A 306 7.77 -3.62 -29.01
C SER A 306 6.50 -3.54 -28.15
N VAL A 307 6.58 -2.81 -27.04
CA VAL A 307 5.45 -2.48 -26.15
C VAL A 307 5.30 -0.96 -26.15
N GLN A 308 4.19 -0.46 -26.70
CA GLN A 308 3.93 0.96 -26.83
C GLN A 308 2.70 1.35 -26.02
N LEU A 309 2.83 2.32 -25.14
CA LEU A 309 1.68 2.96 -24.48
C LEU A 309 1.02 3.94 -25.46
N ILE A 310 -0.26 3.72 -25.75
CA ILE A 310 -1.07 4.53 -26.67
C ILE A 310 -1.83 5.61 -25.91
N ARG A 311 -2.35 5.26 -24.71
CA ARG A 311 -3.16 6.19 -23.90
C ARG A 311 -3.06 5.81 -22.43
N TYR A 312 -3.07 6.82 -21.55
CA TYR A 312 -3.26 6.65 -20.13
C TYR A 312 -4.30 7.62 -19.58
N GLN A 313 -5.15 7.14 -18.66
CA GLN A 313 -6.18 7.94 -18.01
C GLN A 313 -6.46 7.43 -16.59
N LEU A 314 -6.81 8.34 -15.69
CA LEU A 314 -7.46 8.04 -14.40
C LEU A 314 -8.96 8.29 -14.56
N LEU A 315 -9.75 7.23 -14.55
CA LEU A 315 -11.20 7.27 -14.71
C LEU A 315 -11.85 7.42 -13.33
N PRO A 316 -12.52 8.56 -13.02
CA PRO A 316 -13.10 8.79 -11.70
C PRO A 316 -14.33 7.92 -11.48
N VAL A 317 -14.49 7.40 -10.24
CA VAL A 317 -15.66 6.63 -9.81
C VAL A 317 -16.56 7.53 -8.99
N ASN A 318 -17.53 8.20 -9.63
CA ASN A 318 -18.50 9.09 -9.02
C ASN A 318 -17.92 10.22 -8.14
N LEU A 319 -16.71 10.69 -8.44
CA LEU A 319 -16.05 11.74 -7.66
C LEU A 319 -16.65 13.11 -7.91
N TRP A 320 -16.72 13.90 -6.84
CA TRP A 320 -17.16 15.28 -6.90
C TRP A 320 -15.96 16.23 -7.08
N LEU A 321 -16.08 17.15 -8.04
CA LEU A 321 -15.26 18.36 -8.11
C LEU A 321 -15.87 19.39 -7.17
N ARG A 322 -15.10 19.84 -6.19
CA ARG A 322 -15.51 20.84 -5.22
C ARG A 322 -15.15 22.23 -5.74
N GLY A 323 -16.14 23.09 -5.95
CA GLY A 323 -15.98 24.50 -6.25
C GLY A 323 -15.78 25.35 -4.99
N SER A 324 -15.92 26.66 -5.11
CA SER A 324 -15.99 27.56 -3.97
C SER A 324 -17.33 27.40 -3.23
N GLY A 325 -17.28 27.28 -1.91
CA GLY A 325 -18.49 27.11 -1.09
C GLY A 325 -19.08 25.70 -1.15
N THR A 326 -20.40 25.60 -1.31
CA THR A 326 -21.16 24.33 -1.36
C THR A 326 -21.27 23.74 -2.76
N ASP A 327 -20.76 24.42 -3.78
CA ASP A 327 -20.89 24.00 -5.17
C ASP A 327 -20.05 22.77 -5.44
N LYS A 328 -20.69 21.73 -5.96
CA LYS A 328 -20.01 20.50 -6.39
C LYS A 328 -20.65 19.98 -7.68
N THR A 329 -19.80 19.52 -8.58
CA THR A 329 -20.19 18.87 -9.83
C THR A 329 -19.51 17.52 -9.93
N LEU A 330 -20.12 16.54 -10.61
CA LEU A 330 -19.44 15.28 -10.86
C LEU A 330 -18.27 15.49 -11.82
N ALA A 331 -17.16 14.82 -11.55
CA ALA A 331 -15.96 14.83 -12.41
C ALA A 331 -16.18 14.15 -13.76
N ALA A 332 -17.18 13.27 -13.85
CA ALA A 332 -17.59 12.54 -15.06
C ALA A 332 -19.09 12.18 -14.94
N GLU A 333 -19.63 11.56 -15.98
CA GLU A 333 -20.97 10.99 -15.94
C GLU A 333 -21.13 10.03 -14.75
N ARG A 334 -22.28 10.10 -14.06
CA ARG A 334 -22.56 9.25 -12.91
C ARG A 334 -22.67 7.79 -13.35
N LEU A 335 -21.90 6.96 -12.69
CA LEU A 335 -21.93 5.51 -12.85
C LEU A 335 -23.05 4.93 -11.97
N PRO A 336 -24.00 4.17 -12.51
CA PRO A 336 -24.93 3.40 -11.70
C PRO A 336 -24.18 2.29 -10.94
N GLU A 337 -24.69 1.92 -9.79
CA GLU A 337 -24.16 0.77 -9.06
C GLU A 337 -24.63 -0.54 -9.73
N ASP A 338 -23.70 -1.49 -9.93
CA ASP A 338 -24.04 -2.84 -10.39
C ASP A 338 -24.93 -3.52 -9.35
N PRO A 339 -26.15 -3.96 -9.72
CA PRO A 339 -27.12 -4.47 -8.75
C PRO A 339 -26.68 -5.81 -8.12
N ALA A 340 -25.94 -6.64 -8.83
CA ALA A 340 -25.49 -7.94 -8.32
C ALA A 340 -24.36 -7.74 -7.27
N VAL A 341 -23.39 -6.88 -7.57
CA VAL A 341 -22.33 -6.54 -6.62
C VAL A 341 -22.91 -5.83 -5.40
N ARG A 342 -23.84 -4.89 -5.60
CA ARG A 342 -24.50 -4.23 -4.47
C ARG A 342 -25.27 -5.21 -3.59
N ALA A 343 -26.07 -6.09 -4.16
CA ALA A 343 -26.84 -7.09 -3.42
C ALA A 343 -25.91 -8.06 -2.65
N PHE A 344 -24.79 -8.43 -3.24
CA PHE A 344 -23.79 -9.28 -2.58
C PHE A 344 -23.13 -8.59 -1.38
N LEU A 345 -22.81 -7.31 -1.50
CA LEU A 345 -22.09 -6.55 -0.45
C LEU A 345 -23.02 -6.00 0.65
N GLN A 346 -24.33 -5.87 0.38
CA GLN A 346 -25.31 -5.31 1.33
C GLN A 346 -25.31 -6.02 2.70
N PRO A 347 -25.32 -7.38 2.80
CA PRO A 347 -25.29 -8.04 4.12
C PRO A 347 -24.07 -7.71 4.97
N PHE A 348 -22.90 -7.51 4.33
CA PHE A 348 -21.68 -7.11 5.04
C PHE A 348 -21.78 -5.67 5.55
N GLN A 349 -22.32 -4.77 4.73
CA GLN A 349 -22.56 -3.38 5.11
C GLN A 349 -23.55 -3.30 6.28
N ASP A 350 -24.67 -4.02 6.21
CA ASP A 350 -25.70 -4.05 7.26
C ASP A 350 -25.14 -4.58 8.58
N LYS A 351 -24.37 -5.67 8.53
CA LYS A 351 -23.69 -6.25 9.70
C LYS A 351 -22.73 -5.25 10.34
N GLY A 352 -21.92 -4.58 9.53
CA GLY A 352 -21.02 -3.52 9.98
C GLY A 352 -21.79 -2.36 10.63
N GLN A 353 -22.88 -1.88 9.98
CA GLN A 353 -23.71 -0.78 10.48
C GLN A 353 -24.31 -1.07 11.86
N LEU A 354 -24.87 -2.27 12.06
CA LEU A 354 -25.46 -2.67 13.34
C LEU A 354 -24.44 -2.68 14.47
N SER A 355 -23.24 -3.19 14.24
CA SER A 355 -22.19 -3.31 15.25
C SER A 355 -21.56 -1.96 15.63
N LEU A 356 -21.54 -1.02 14.70
CA LEU A 356 -20.78 0.22 14.80
C LEU A 356 -21.63 1.46 15.13
N GLY A 357 -22.96 1.37 14.96
CA GLY A 357 -23.88 2.47 15.20
C GLY A 357 -24.11 2.82 16.68
N VAL A 358 -23.52 2.07 17.61
CA VAL A 358 -23.69 2.28 19.05
C VAL A 358 -23.12 3.63 19.47
N GLN A 359 -23.97 4.49 20.03
CA GLN A 359 -23.54 5.78 20.58
C GLN A 359 -22.58 5.56 21.75
N VAL A 360 -21.44 6.22 21.71
CA VAL A 360 -20.40 6.20 22.75
C VAL A 360 -20.43 7.48 23.58
N GLY A 361 -20.69 8.61 22.96
CA GLY A 361 -20.70 9.91 23.63
C GLY A 361 -21.11 11.06 22.72
N ARG A 362 -20.77 12.27 23.14
CA ARG A 362 -20.97 13.52 22.37
C ARG A 362 -19.79 14.45 22.58
N ALA A 363 -19.47 15.22 21.53
CA ALA A 363 -18.51 16.32 21.60
C ALA A 363 -19.19 17.63 21.15
N ASP A 364 -18.83 18.76 21.75
CA ASP A 364 -19.39 20.08 21.40
C ASP A 364 -18.81 20.61 20.07
N GLU A 365 -17.57 20.26 19.74
CA GLU A 365 -16.87 20.66 18.53
C GLU A 365 -16.15 19.47 17.88
N VAL A 366 -15.53 19.70 16.71
CA VAL A 366 -14.71 18.70 16.00
C VAL A 366 -13.40 18.46 16.75
N LEU A 367 -13.09 17.18 16.95
CA LEU A 367 -11.77 16.75 17.39
C LEU A 367 -10.93 16.41 16.15
N ASP A 368 -9.88 17.19 15.93
CA ASP A 368 -9.15 17.26 14.69
C ASP A 368 -8.05 16.18 14.58
N GLY A 369 -8.26 15.22 13.70
CA GLY A 369 -7.31 14.19 13.30
C GLY A 369 -6.94 14.27 11.81
N ASP A 370 -7.24 15.39 11.13
CA ASP A 370 -6.90 15.57 9.73
C ASP A 370 -5.42 15.32 9.47
N ARG A 371 -5.12 14.45 8.49
CA ARG A 371 -3.77 13.99 8.18
C ARG A 371 -2.79 15.13 7.90
N SER A 372 -3.26 16.21 7.24
CA SER A 372 -2.42 17.36 6.90
C SER A 372 -2.06 18.20 8.13
N ARG A 373 -2.82 18.09 9.21
CA ARG A 373 -2.62 18.82 10.46
C ARG A 373 -1.98 17.98 11.55
N VAL A 374 -2.56 16.81 11.86
CA VAL A 374 -2.08 15.94 12.95
C VAL A 374 -0.61 15.49 12.75
N ARG A 375 -0.14 15.43 11.52
CA ARG A 375 1.26 15.09 11.19
C ARG A 375 2.21 16.30 11.18
N ARG A 376 1.73 17.48 11.51
CA ARG A 376 2.54 18.72 11.44
C ARG A 376 2.53 19.54 12.70
N GLN A 377 1.48 19.41 13.50
CA GLN A 377 1.29 20.16 14.73
C GLN A 377 0.51 19.35 15.76
N PRO A 378 0.60 19.67 17.05
CA PRO A 378 -0.30 19.14 18.06
C PRO A 378 -1.75 19.46 17.74
N THR A 379 -2.66 18.49 17.94
CA THR A 379 -4.11 18.67 17.75
C THR A 379 -4.88 18.29 19.01
N ASN A 380 -6.12 18.77 19.13
CA ASN A 380 -6.99 18.43 20.25
C ASN A 380 -7.28 16.91 20.31
N LEU A 381 -7.47 16.24 19.15
CA LEU A 381 -7.64 14.78 19.12
C LEU A 381 -6.34 14.05 19.51
N GLY A 382 -5.20 14.50 19.02
CA GLY A 382 -3.90 13.93 19.40
C GLY A 382 -3.64 14.04 20.90
N ASN A 383 -3.92 15.19 21.50
CA ASN A 383 -3.83 15.39 22.95
C ASN A 383 -4.82 14.49 23.71
N LEU A 384 -6.08 14.41 23.24
CA LEU A 384 -7.11 13.58 23.85
C LEU A 384 -6.69 12.10 23.89
N ILE A 385 -6.19 11.55 22.76
CA ILE A 385 -5.75 10.16 22.67
C ILE A 385 -4.56 9.90 23.62
N ALA A 386 -3.54 10.77 23.57
CA ALA A 386 -2.38 10.65 24.45
C ALA A 386 -2.78 10.72 25.93
N ARG A 387 -3.73 11.60 26.30
CA ARG A 387 -4.29 11.70 27.64
C ARG A 387 -5.10 10.46 28.03
N ALA A 388 -5.91 9.92 27.13
CA ALA A 388 -6.68 8.70 27.37
C ALA A 388 -5.75 7.51 27.70
N MET A 389 -4.68 7.35 26.93
CA MET A 389 -3.66 6.32 27.19
C MET A 389 -2.96 6.54 28.54
N MET A 390 -2.54 7.79 28.81
CA MET A 390 -1.89 8.20 30.06
C MET A 390 -2.76 7.89 31.29
N GLU A 391 -4.00 8.35 31.30
CA GLU A 391 -4.92 8.16 32.44
C GLU A 391 -5.32 6.69 32.63
N ARG A 392 -5.58 5.96 31.52
CA ARG A 392 -5.93 4.53 31.58
C ARG A 392 -4.86 3.70 32.26
N THR A 393 -3.60 4.07 32.08
CA THR A 393 -2.43 3.34 32.58
C THR A 393 -1.81 3.95 33.84
N GLY A 394 -2.26 5.13 34.27
CA GLY A 394 -1.67 5.89 35.37
C GLY A 394 -0.23 6.33 35.06
N ALA A 395 0.07 6.60 33.80
CA ALA A 395 1.39 7.09 33.38
C ALA A 395 1.54 8.60 33.62
N ASP A 396 2.79 9.09 33.67
CA ASP A 396 3.10 10.51 33.88
C ASP A 396 2.94 11.33 32.60
N LEU A 397 3.12 10.68 31.45
CA LEU A 397 2.93 11.27 30.11
C LEU A 397 2.45 10.23 29.12
N GLY A 398 1.79 10.70 28.05
CA GLY A 398 1.38 9.91 26.90
C GLY A 398 2.01 10.40 25.60
N LEU A 399 2.38 9.48 24.72
CA LEU A 399 2.86 9.75 23.37
C LEU A 399 2.16 8.86 22.37
N MET A 400 1.56 9.49 21.36
CA MET A 400 0.92 8.82 20.23
C MET A 400 1.59 9.27 18.93
N ASN A 401 1.96 8.34 18.05
CA ASN A 401 2.41 8.65 16.70
C ASN A 401 1.21 9.10 15.84
N SER A 402 1.36 10.15 15.07
CA SER A 402 0.28 10.69 14.23
C SER A 402 -0.18 9.72 13.14
N GLY A 403 0.66 8.78 12.74
CA GLY A 403 0.31 7.70 11.81
C GLY A 403 -0.80 6.81 12.32
N GLY A 404 -0.92 6.66 13.62
CA GLY A 404 -1.97 5.91 14.30
C GLY A 404 -3.30 6.65 14.45
N ILE A 405 -3.38 7.94 14.04
CA ILE A 405 -4.60 8.76 14.05
C ILE A 405 -5.05 8.94 12.60
N ARG A 406 -6.16 8.29 12.23
CA ARG A 406 -6.52 8.11 10.81
C ARG A 406 -7.67 8.98 10.32
N ASP A 407 -8.47 9.53 11.25
CA ASP A 407 -9.62 10.39 10.94
C ASP A 407 -9.87 11.37 12.10
N SER A 408 -10.78 12.34 11.88
CA SER A 408 -11.27 13.26 12.90
C SER A 408 -12.54 12.70 13.56
N LEU A 409 -12.85 13.14 14.79
CA LEU A 409 -14.16 12.90 15.40
C LEU A 409 -15.08 14.09 15.15
N PRO A 410 -16.32 13.87 14.68
CA PRO A 410 -17.27 14.94 14.40
C PRO A 410 -17.78 15.61 15.67
N ALA A 411 -18.29 16.83 15.56
CA ALA A 411 -19.13 17.43 16.57
C ALA A 411 -20.48 16.69 16.67
N GLY A 412 -21.09 16.69 17.85
CA GLY A 412 -22.37 16.03 18.09
C GLY A 412 -22.22 14.61 18.63
N VAL A 413 -23.05 13.70 18.16
CA VAL A 413 -23.07 12.30 18.61
C VAL A 413 -21.85 11.57 18.05
N LEU A 414 -21.15 10.84 18.92
CA LEU A 414 -20.03 9.99 18.57
C LEU A 414 -20.45 8.53 18.69
N THR A 415 -20.17 7.75 17.65
CA THR A 415 -20.44 6.31 17.60
C THR A 415 -19.14 5.51 17.72
N TYR A 416 -19.26 4.22 17.99
CA TYR A 416 -18.07 3.34 18.03
C TYR A 416 -17.36 3.29 16.66
N ARG A 417 -18.10 3.39 15.55
CA ARG A 417 -17.53 3.56 14.20
C ARG A 417 -16.56 4.73 14.12
N ASP A 418 -16.95 5.88 14.65
CA ASP A 418 -16.14 7.10 14.55
C ASP A 418 -14.80 6.88 15.28
N LEU A 419 -14.82 6.22 16.42
CA LEU A 419 -13.60 5.91 17.18
C LEU A 419 -12.70 4.89 16.47
N LEU A 420 -13.29 3.86 15.87
CA LEU A 420 -12.54 2.86 15.10
C LEU A 420 -11.95 3.44 13.80
N LYS A 421 -12.60 4.43 13.19
CA LYS A 421 -11.99 5.17 12.07
C LYS A 421 -10.74 5.93 12.49
N VAL A 422 -10.73 6.44 13.71
CA VAL A 422 -9.57 7.15 14.28
C VAL A 422 -8.43 6.19 14.59
N GLN A 423 -8.71 5.06 15.23
CA GLN A 423 -7.71 4.06 15.66
C GLN A 423 -8.08 2.65 15.15
N PRO A 424 -7.86 2.35 13.85
CA PRO A 424 -8.35 1.12 13.23
C PRO A 424 -7.43 -0.10 13.41
N PHE A 425 -6.19 0.09 13.90
CA PHE A 425 -5.15 -0.94 13.83
C PHE A 425 -5.25 -2.01 14.92
N GLY A 426 -6.07 -1.81 15.96
CA GLY A 426 -6.17 -2.71 17.10
C GLY A 426 -4.87 -2.78 17.91
N ASN A 427 -4.11 -1.69 17.95
CA ASN A 427 -2.94 -1.58 18.80
C ASN A 427 -3.33 -1.70 20.27
N THR A 428 -2.37 -2.12 21.11
CA THR A 428 -2.54 -2.10 22.57
C THR A 428 -1.75 -0.95 23.18
N VAL A 429 -2.25 -0.42 24.30
CA VAL A 429 -1.52 0.57 25.08
C VAL A 429 -0.45 -0.15 25.92
N SER A 430 0.76 0.36 25.85
CA SER A 430 1.90 -0.12 26.66
C SER A 430 2.37 0.98 27.61
N VAL A 431 3.00 0.60 28.69
CA VAL A 431 3.65 1.51 29.63
C VAL A 431 5.12 1.13 29.75
N VAL A 432 5.99 2.13 29.69
CA VAL A 432 7.42 1.92 29.91
C VAL A 432 7.88 2.79 31.06
N THR A 433 8.47 2.18 32.09
CA THR A 433 9.12 2.91 33.17
C THR A 433 10.57 3.19 32.80
N LEU A 434 10.89 4.45 32.55
CA LEU A 434 12.20 4.93 32.13
C LEU A 434 12.86 5.76 33.25
N SER A 435 14.19 5.79 33.29
CA SER A 435 14.90 6.86 33.99
C SER A 435 14.66 8.19 33.28
N GLY A 436 14.82 9.31 33.97
CA GLY A 436 14.67 10.62 33.32
C GLY A 436 15.68 10.85 32.21
N ALA A 437 16.88 10.28 32.31
CA ALA A 437 17.89 10.32 31.24
C ALA A 437 17.41 9.61 29.99
N GLU A 438 16.88 8.38 30.11
CA GLU A 438 16.32 7.59 29.00
C GLU A 438 15.09 8.28 28.39
N LEU A 439 14.21 8.84 29.24
CA LEU A 439 13.04 9.58 28.75
C LEU A 439 13.45 10.83 27.98
N LEU A 440 14.42 11.60 28.46
CA LEU A 440 14.94 12.77 27.74
C LEU A 440 15.55 12.40 26.40
N GLU A 441 16.25 11.27 26.31
CA GLU A 441 16.78 10.75 25.05
C GLU A 441 15.65 10.39 24.08
N TYR A 442 14.62 9.70 24.57
CA TYR A 442 13.45 9.35 23.76
C TYR A 442 12.69 10.59 23.26
N LEU A 443 12.51 11.60 24.13
CA LEU A 443 11.87 12.87 23.75
C LEU A 443 12.73 13.69 22.77
N ARG A 444 14.07 13.64 22.88
CA ARG A 444 14.96 14.22 21.85
C ARG A 444 14.78 13.54 20.51
N PHE A 445 14.61 12.24 20.50
CA PHE A 445 14.29 11.52 19.26
C PHE A 445 12.95 11.97 18.69
N ALA A 446 11.89 12.00 19.50
CA ALA A 446 10.57 12.47 19.10
C ALA A 446 10.58 13.94 18.57
N ALA A 447 11.43 14.81 19.16
CA ALA A 447 11.60 16.19 18.71
C ALA A 447 12.19 16.31 17.28
N ARG A 448 12.94 15.31 16.82
CA ARG A 448 13.52 15.27 15.46
C ARG A 448 12.53 14.83 14.39
N MET A 449 11.35 14.35 14.77
CA MET A 449 10.36 13.88 13.80
C MET A 449 9.87 15.03 12.93
N THR A 450 9.99 14.82 11.61
CA THR A 450 9.67 15.84 10.63
C THR A 450 8.17 16.02 10.44
N ALA A 451 7.76 17.23 10.15
CA ALA A 451 6.38 17.52 9.79
C ALA A 451 5.97 16.76 8.50
N GLY A 452 4.78 16.16 8.53
CA GLY A 452 4.24 15.33 7.46
C GLY A 452 4.45 13.82 7.65
N ALA A 453 5.39 13.39 8.51
CA ALA A 453 5.61 11.97 8.80
C ALA A 453 4.57 11.38 9.75
N GLY A 454 4.27 10.07 9.62
CA GLY A 454 3.45 9.32 10.57
C GLY A 454 4.06 9.29 11.97
N ALA A 455 5.38 9.36 12.05
CA ALA A 455 6.14 9.44 13.29
C ALA A 455 5.93 10.74 14.10
N PHE A 456 5.34 11.80 13.53
CA PHE A 456 5.16 13.06 14.24
C PHE A 456 4.41 12.86 15.56
N PRO A 457 4.97 13.30 16.72
CA PRO A 457 4.40 12.97 18.03
C PRO A 457 3.20 13.85 18.39
N GLN A 458 2.19 13.23 18.95
CA GLN A 458 1.12 13.86 19.72
C GLN A 458 1.32 13.49 21.18
N THR A 459 1.30 14.44 22.11
CA THR A 459 1.66 14.20 23.50
C THR A 459 0.65 14.78 24.49
N ALA A 460 0.62 14.23 25.69
CA ALA A 460 -0.08 14.78 26.85
C ALA A 460 0.74 14.58 28.13
N GLY A 461 0.53 15.43 29.13
CA GLY A 461 1.23 15.34 30.44
C GLY A 461 2.67 15.86 30.43
N VAL A 462 3.18 16.34 29.31
CA VAL A 462 4.55 16.87 29.18
C VAL A 462 4.55 18.19 28.44
N LYS A 463 5.35 19.15 28.89
CA LYS A 463 5.63 20.40 28.17
C LYS A 463 6.97 20.31 27.47
N LEU A 464 6.98 20.55 26.15
CA LEU A 464 8.16 20.46 25.31
C LEU A 464 8.47 21.83 24.67
N ARG A 465 9.73 22.24 24.72
CA ARG A 465 10.26 23.38 23.96
C ARG A 465 11.24 22.84 22.92
N ILE A 466 10.91 23.05 21.65
CA ILE A 466 11.67 22.49 20.53
C ILE A 466 12.05 23.61 19.58
N ASN A 467 13.32 23.74 19.29
CA ASN A 467 13.87 24.69 18.31
C ASN A 467 14.39 23.92 17.10
N GLY A 468 13.68 24.04 15.96
CA GLY A 468 13.91 23.18 14.81
C GLY A 468 13.70 21.70 15.15
N THR A 469 14.80 20.95 15.30
CA THR A 469 14.81 19.53 15.70
C THR A 469 15.43 19.29 17.08
N VAL A 470 15.79 20.36 17.80
CA VAL A 470 16.48 20.30 19.08
C VAL A 470 15.49 20.47 20.23
N LEU A 471 15.42 19.48 21.12
CA LEU A 471 14.69 19.61 22.38
C LEU A 471 15.47 20.51 23.35
N GLU A 472 14.95 21.73 23.61
CA GLU A 472 15.54 22.68 24.54
C GLU A 472 15.18 22.38 26.00
N SER A 473 13.90 22.01 26.25
CA SER A 473 13.45 21.62 27.59
C SER A 473 12.26 20.66 27.53
N ALA A 474 12.11 19.84 28.58
CA ALA A 474 10.96 18.97 28.81
C ALA A 474 10.57 18.99 30.27
N GLN A 475 9.28 19.24 30.55
CA GLN A 475 8.74 19.37 31.90
C GLN A 475 7.53 18.46 32.11
N ILE A 476 7.46 17.82 33.26
CA ILE A 476 6.30 17.03 33.72
C ILE A 476 5.83 17.63 35.06
N GLY A 477 4.53 17.92 35.16
CA GLY A 477 3.96 18.56 36.36
C GLY A 477 4.59 19.94 36.67
N GLY A 478 5.03 20.65 35.63
CA GLY A 478 5.66 21.98 35.76
C GLY A 478 7.12 21.97 36.24
N ARG A 479 7.75 20.80 36.34
CA ARG A 479 9.16 20.63 36.74
C ARG A 479 9.95 20.01 35.60
N ASP A 480 11.20 20.43 35.48
CA ASP A 480 12.13 19.81 34.53
C ASP A 480 12.29 18.32 34.86
N ILE A 481 12.44 17.51 33.82
CA ILE A 481 12.66 16.06 34.00
C ILE A 481 14.03 15.88 34.66
N ASP A 482 14.02 15.33 35.91
CA ASP A 482 15.23 14.92 36.62
C ASP A 482 15.83 13.68 35.95
N PRO A 483 17.07 13.74 35.42
CA PRO A 483 17.72 12.59 34.79
C PRO A 483 17.78 11.34 35.67
N ALA A 484 17.86 11.50 36.99
CA ALA A 484 17.88 10.40 37.96
C ALA A 484 16.47 9.93 38.39
N GLY A 485 15.43 10.71 38.07
CA GLY A 485 14.04 10.38 38.34
C GLY A 485 13.55 9.16 37.57
N ARG A 486 12.36 8.66 37.91
CA ARG A 486 11.68 7.59 37.17
C ARG A 486 10.33 8.08 36.70
N TYR A 487 10.04 7.82 35.43
CA TYR A 487 8.83 8.29 34.75
C TYR A 487 8.18 7.17 33.98
N ARG A 488 6.85 7.17 33.94
CA ARG A 488 6.04 6.19 33.22
C ARG A 488 5.51 6.82 31.93
N LEU A 489 5.94 6.30 30.80
CA LEU A 489 5.48 6.70 29.46
C LEU A 489 4.39 5.75 28.99
N ALA A 490 3.19 6.28 28.70
CA ALA A 490 2.16 5.56 27.95
C ALA A 490 2.38 5.71 26.45
N ILE A 491 2.40 4.61 25.72
CA ILE A 491 2.70 4.58 24.29
C ILE A 491 1.96 3.38 23.66
N ASN A 492 1.58 3.44 22.38
CA ASN A 492 1.05 2.24 21.74
C ASN A 492 2.15 1.20 21.48
N ASN A 493 1.77 -0.08 21.45
CA ASN A 493 2.73 -1.19 21.27
C ASN A 493 3.45 -1.14 19.91
N PHE A 494 2.81 -0.60 18.86
CA PHE A 494 3.44 -0.38 17.56
C PHE A 494 4.65 0.56 17.68
N THR A 495 4.46 1.75 18.23
CA THR A 495 5.56 2.71 18.43
C THR A 495 6.60 2.17 19.42
N ALA A 496 6.16 1.48 20.50
CA ALA A 496 7.06 0.86 21.47
C ALA A 496 7.95 -0.23 20.87
N SER A 497 7.52 -0.93 19.83
CA SER A 497 8.32 -1.93 19.12
C SER A 497 9.18 -1.37 17.97
N GLY A 498 9.30 -0.05 17.88
CA GLY A 498 10.13 0.61 16.87
C GLY A 498 9.37 1.06 15.62
N GLY A 499 8.03 0.99 15.66
CA GLY A 499 7.18 1.46 14.58
C GLY A 499 7.41 2.94 14.25
N ASP A 500 7.21 3.30 12.99
CA ASP A 500 7.51 4.64 12.43
C ASP A 500 8.97 5.08 12.66
N GLY A 501 9.89 4.15 12.96
CA GLY A 501 11.31 4.41 13.18
C GLY A 501 11.67 4.89 14.58
N TYR A 502 10.75 4.85 15.54
CA TYR A 502 11.07 5.15 16.94
C TYR A 502 12.07 4.15 17.52
N PRO A 503 12.90 4.56 18.52
CA PRO A 503 13.72 3.60 19.26
C PRO A 503 12.86 2.54 19.94
N PRO A 504 13.15 1.23 19.76
CA PRO A 504 12.34 0.18 20.37
C PRO A 504 12.47 0.17 21.90
N LEU A 505 11.34 0.08 22.57
CA LEU A 505 11.20 0.01 24.02
C LEU A 505 10.59 -1.32 24.49
N ASP A 506 10.11 -2.17 23.57
CA ASP A 506 9.42 -3.43 23.86
C ASP A 506 10.29 -4.47 24.57
N LYS A 507 11.61 -4.33 24.51
CA LYS A 507 12.59 -5.15 25.23
C LYS A 507 13.19 -4.45 26.46
N HIS A 508 12.75 -3.22 26.74
CA HIS A 508 13.21 -2.51 27.93
C HIS A 508 12.69 -3.20 29.21
N PRO A 509 13.49 -3.35 30.29
CA PRO A 509 13.05 -4.02 31.53
C PRO A 509 11.81 -3.40 32.18
N GLY A 510 11.57 -2.12 31.96
CA GLY A 510 10.38 -1.39 32.44
C GLY A 510 9.16 -1.45 31.53
N TYR A 511 9.22 -2.20 30.41
CA TYR A 511 8.11 -2.32 29.47
C TYR A 511 7.02 -3.27 29.97
N VAL A 512 5.77 -2.82 29.88
CA VAL A 512 4.58 -3.62 30.17
C VAL A 512 3.54 -3.36 29.09
N ASN A 513 3.17 -4.38 28.33
CA ASN A 513 1.98 -4.32 27.48
C ASN A 513 0.75 -4.53 28.37
N SER A 514 -0.13 -3.53 28.43
CA SER A 514 -1.31 -3.61 29.30
C SER A 514 -2.43 -4.52 28.74
N GLY A 515 -2.35 -4.88 27.45
CA GLY A 515 -3.41 -5.60 26.74
C GLY A 515 -4.66 -4.76 26.44
N PHE A 516 -4.73 -3.49 26.87
CA PHE A 516 -5.85 -2.60 26.55
C PHE A 516 -5.78 -2.17 25.09
N VAL A 517 -6.80 -2.50 24.31
CA VAL A 517 -6.91 -2.06 22.90
C VAL A 517 -7.10 -0.53 22.88
N ASP A 518 -6.35 0.18 22.07
CA ASP A 518 -6.30 1.64 22.01
C ASP A 518 -7.67 2.27 21.67
N ALA A 519 -8.42 1.71 20.70
CA ALA A 519 -9.77 2.16 20.39
C ALA A 519 -10.76 1.96 21.55
N ASP A 520 -10.60 0.91 22.36
CA ASP A 520 -11.43 0.68 23.55
C ASP A 520 -11.05 1.63 24.70
N VAL A 521 -9.77 1.98 24.83
CA VAL A 521 -9.32 3.02 25.77
C VAL A 521 -9.92 4.36 25.39
N LEU A 522 -9.89 4.72 24.11
CA LEU A 522 -10.52 5.94 23.60
C LEU A 522 -12.03 5.91 23.83
N ARG A 523 -12.72 4.79 23.57
CA ARG A 523 -14.15 4.60 23.82
C ARG A 523 -14.51 4.85 25.29
N ALA A 524 -13.81 4.23 26.21
CA ALA A 524 -14.04 4.38 27.64
C ALA A 524 -13.81 5.84 28.09
N PHE A 525 -12.76 6.49 27.56
CA PHE A 525 -12.43 7.88 27.89
C PHE A 525 -13.52 8.85 27.42
N VAL A 526 -14.00 8.70 26.17
CA VAL A 526 -15.09 9.49 25.59
C VAL A 526 -16.40 9.29 26.37
N ALA A 527 -16.77 8.04 26.67
CA ALA A 527 -17.99 7.72 27.40
C ALA A 527 -18.01 8.34 28.81
N ALA A 528 -16.89 8.29 29.51
CA ALA A 528 -16.75 8.83 30.87
C ALA A 528 -16.84 10.37 30.93
N ARG A 529 -16.58 11.05 29.82
CA ARG A 529 -16.53 12.53 29.74
C ARG A 529 -17.61 13.15 28.89
N SER A 530 -18.54 12.33 28.41
CA SER A 530 -19.65 12.82 27.57
C SER A 530 -20.68 13.62 28.39
N PRO A 531 -21.14 14.80 27.91
CA PRO A 531 -20.67 15.51 26.70
C PRO A 531 -19.30 16.15 26.90
N MET A 532 -18.39 15.90 25.96
CA MET A 532 -17.02 16.44 26.02
C MET A 532 -16.97 17.91 25.59
N LYS A 533 -16.21 18.69 26.34
CA LYS A 533 -15.77 20.03 25.93
C LYS A 533 -14.43 19.91 25.22
N VAL A 534 -14.41 20.14 23.91
CA VAL A 534 -13.21 19.96 23.09
C VAL A 534 -12.10 20.93 23.48
N ALA A 535 -12.47 22.13 23.99
CA ALA A 535 -11.52 23.10 24.51
C ALA A 535 -10.62 22.55 25.63
N ASP A 536 -11.08 21.55 26.42
CA ASP A 536 -10.31 20.92 27.50
C ASP A 536 -9.13 20.08 26.97
N PHE A 537 -9.11 19.82 25.68
CA PHE A 537 -8.08 19.04 24.96
C PHE A 537 -7.26 19.89 24.00
N ALA A 538 -7.46 21.21 23.98
CA ALA A 538 -6.62 22.10 23.19
C ALA A 538 -5.16 21.91 23.62
N PRO A 539 -4.21 21.74 22.68
CA PRO A 539 -2.80 21.46 23.02
C PRO A 539 -2.12 22.61 23.75
N GLY A 540 -2.71 23.82 23.69
CA GLY A 540 -2.16 25.01 24.38
C GLY A 540 -0.69 25.22 24.06
N ASP A 541 0.10 25.59 25.11
CA ASP A 541 1.55 25.79 25.04
C ASP A 541 2.35 24.51 25.40
N ASP A 542 1.71 23.33 25.42
CA ASP A 542 2.37 22.11 25.87
C ASP A 542 3.49 21.68 24.90
N VAL A 543 3.35 21.96 23.60
CA VAL A 543 4.42 21.74 22.63
C VAL A 543 4.65 23.01 21.82
N LEU A 544 5.71 23.72 22.09
CA LEU A 544 6.15 24.86 21.29
C LEU A 544 7.31 24.46 20.39
N ARG A 545 7.09 24.53 19.09
CA ARG A 545 8.14 24.41 18.06
C ARG A 545 8.40 25.77 17.45
N LYS A 546 9.68 26.21 17.43
CA LYS A 546 10.17 27.43 16.77
C LYS A 546 10.96 27.08 15.52
#